data_57003ae786cfdd1fe49e7ad81910c031
#
_entry.id   57003ae786cfdd1fe49e7ad81910c031
#
_cell.length_a   1.000
_cell.length_b   1.000
_cell.length_c   1.000
_cell.angle_alpha   90.00
_cell.angle_beta   90.00
_cell.angle_gamma   90.00
#
_symmetry.space_group_name_H-M   'P 1'
#
loop_
_entity.id
_entity.type
_entity.pdbx_description
1 polymer ?
#
loop_
_entity_poly.entity_id
_entity_poly.type
_entity_poly.pdbx_seq_one_letter_code
_entity_poly.pdbx_strand_id
1 'polypeptide(L)'
;MSALAEFCAAHAPLTDGGSFPAGTVFGDWRVTAFIGRGGNGEVYCAEHVALGTPAAVKVLVRKEERAKHRFVREATLLAKMRSNAFPRFLAFGEANGCSYLAMELLEPGELPTGDRAVAKFMLKVCEAVGELHSLGYVHRDIKPGNILWRNDGAVLLHAAAVPVLADLGIVKEIGTTNSRIADSQFTVGGVGTPGYGAPEQMERCEATAASDIHALGVLADRCFEGNPPRAWKRIIERATSSISAHRYPSVSAFAGAIRWRNFPLFAAACVSFAIALVAVAIFVLPDDRGAFLSENDGDFIAGGYTNWYARVYGEAQLRQEKLCRQRATRAVSEAHRISGLRNSGNPVKEDDYVWLEGELKNIVEQLGRFNERWSEIRKRYASSRSILERAAAESKPTTIELMEMWEREIRSCLDAR
;
A
#
# COMPACT_ATOMS: atom_id res chain seq x y z
N MET A 1 1.85 -15.45 35.80
CA MET A 1 0.60 -14.87 35.22
C MET A 1 0.84 -14.70 33.74
N SER A 2 -0.12 -14.95 32.85
CA SER A 2 0.11 -14.79 31.41
C SER A 2 0.24 -13.29 31.09
N ALA A 3 1.04 -12.93 30.07
CA ALA A 3 1.16 -11.56 29.56
C ALA A 3 -0.21 -10.91 29.27
N LEU A 4 -1.20 -11.73 28.94
CA LEU A 4 -2.60 -11.33 28.78
C LEU A 4 -3.24 -10.86 30.10
N ALA A 5 -3.01 -11.57 31.21
CA ALA A 5 -3.55 -11.17 32.51
C ALA A 5 -2.94 -9.82 32.97
N GLU A 6 -1.66 -9.60 32.68
CA GLU A 6 -1.01 -8.31 32.91
C GLU A 6 -1.54 -7.22 31.99
N PHE A 7 -1.76 -7.53 30.71
CA PHE A 7 -2.38 -6.59 29.75
C PHE A 7 -3.81 -6.22 30.16
N CYS A 8 -4.66 -7.22 30.45
CA CYS A 8 -6.03 -6.98 30.89
C CYS A 8 -6.08 -6.25 32.24
N ALA A 9 -5.16 -6.55 33.18
CA ALA A 9 -5.06 -5.84 34.46
C ALA A 9 -4.55 -4.39 34.30
N ALA A 10 -3.63 -4.16 33.37
CA ALA A 10 -3.06 -2.82 33.13
C ALA A 10 -4.00 -1.88 32.35
N HIS A 11 -4.90 -2.45 31.51
CA HIS A 11 -5.73 -1.68 30.57
C HIS A 11 -7.22 -1.83 30.81
N ALA A 12 -7.65 -2.75 31.68
CA ALA A 12 -9.05 -2.79 32.11
C ALA A 12 -9.33 -1.58 32.99
N PRO A 13 -10.32 -0.74 32.68
CA PRO A 13 -10.78 0.22 33.65
C PRO A 13 -11.16 -0.54 34.93
N LEU A 14 -10.68 -0.08 36.09
CA LEU A 14 -10.92 -0.65 37.40
C LEU A 14 -12.39 -0.59 37.86
N THR A 15 -13.33 -0.57 36.91
CA THR A 15 -14.75 -0.46 37.17
C THR A 15 -15.47 -1.72 36.76
N ASP A 16 -16.17 -2.30 37.71
CA ASP A 16 -17.28 -3.27 37.53
C ASP A 16 -18.43 -2.66 36.71
N GLY A 17 -18.19 -2.38 35.42
CA GLY A 17 -19.10 -1.60 34.59
C GLY A 17 -19.78 -2.38 33.47
N GLY A 18 -19.33 -3.60 33.19
CA GLY A 18 -19.89 -4.44 32.13
C GLY A 18 -21.18 -5.17 32.55
N SER A 19 -22.02 -5.51 31.59
CA SER A 19 -23.25 -6.26 31.80
C SER A 19 -22.97 -7.74 32.12
N PHE A 20 -21.77 -8.22 31.79
CA PHE A 20 -21.37 -9.65 31.98
C PHE A 20 -20.16 -9.75 32.88
N PRO A 21 -20.25 -10.55 34.01
CA PRO A 21 -19.14 -10.73 34.94
C PRO A 21 -18.04 -11.60 34.29
N ALA A 22 -16.83 -11.51 34.87
CA ALA A 22 -15.75 -12.46 34.54
C ALA A 22 -16.20 -13.89 34.72
N GLY A 23 -15.77 -14.79 33.83
CA GLY A 23 -16.22 -16.19 33.79
C GLY A 23 -17.41 -16.44 32.85
N THR A 24 -18.15 -15.42 32.43
CA THR A 24 -19.22 -15.58 31.42
C THR A 24 -18.65 -16.10 30.11
N VAL A 25 -19.35 -17.05 29.47
CA VAL A 25 -18.89 -17.71 28.25
C VAL A 25 -19.75 -17.30 27.05
N PHE A 26 -19.13 -16.85 25.98
CA PHE A 26 -19.72 -16.56 24.67
C PHE A 26 -19.13 -17.50 23.61
N GLY A 27 -19.87 -18.59 23.27
CA GLY A 27 -19.33 -19.67 22.45
C GLY A 27 -18.12 -20.32 23.14
N ASP A 28 -16.96 -20.28 22.47
CA ASP A 28 -15.72 -20.84 23.02
C ASP A 28 -14.86 -19.79 23.79
N TRP A 29 -15.43 -18.63 24.10
CA TRP A 29 -14.70 -17.48 24.67
C TRP A 29 -15.20 -17.18 26.09
N ARG A 30 -14.31 -17.29 27.07
CA ARG A 30 -14.56 -16.93 28.48
C ARG A 30 -14.11 -15.50 28.73
N VAL A 31 -15.02 -14.63 29.14
CA VAL A 31 -14.74 -13.27 29.58
C VAL A 31 -13.78 -13.25 30.77
N THR A 32 -12.75 -12.43 30.71
CA THR A 32 -11.78 -12.23 31.81
C THR A 32 -11.84 -10.82 32.39
N ALA A 33 -12.07 -9.79 31.55
CA ALA A 33 -12.17 -8.40 32.02
C ALA A 33 -13.05 -7.55 31.08
N PHE A 34 -13.63 -6.49 31.61
CA PHE A 34 -14.34 -5.48 30.83
C PHE A 34 -13.34 -4.46 30.27
N ILE A 35 -13.38 -4.20 28.95
CA ILE A 35 -12.53 -3.19 28.27
C ILE A 35 -13.26 -1.86 28.17
N GLY A 36 -14.51 -1.87 27.72
CA GLY A 36 -15.24 -0.62 27.52
C GLY A 36 -16.62 -0.80 26.90
N ARG A 37 -17.39 0.29 26.93
CA ARG A 37 -18.73 0.38 26.34
C ARG A 37 -18.75 1.45 25.26
N GLY A 38 -19.28 1.11 24.11
CA GLY A 38 -19.47 2.02 22.99
C GLY A 38 -20.92 2.08 22.50
N GLY A 39 -21.17 2.87 21.48
CA GLY A 39 -22.49 2.99 20.87
C GLY A 39 -23.05 1.67 20.32
N ASN A 40 -22.18 0.73 19.96
CA ASN A 40 -22.51 -0.54 19.33
C ASN A 40 -22.42 -1.76 20.25
N GLY A 41 -22.18 -1.59 21.55
CA GLY A 41 -22.11 -2.68 22.52
C GLY A 41 -20.98 -2.55 23.53
N GLU A 42 -20.71 -3.64 24.22
CA GLU A 42 -19.65 -3.75 25.21
C GLU A 42 -18.51 -4.64 24.69
N VAL A 43 -17.29 -4.31 25.02
CA VAL A 43 -16.08 -5.05 24.62
C VAL A 43 -15.42 -5.61 25.88
N TYR A 44 -15.03 -6.87 25.80
CA TYR A 44 -14.39 -7.61 26.88
C TYR A 44 -13.08 -8.23 26.42
N CYS A 45 -12.09 -8.32 27.32
CA CYS A 45 -11.04 -9.30 27.20
C CYS A 45 -11.64 -10.69 27.43
N ALA A 46 -11.22 -11.65 26.65
CA ALA A 46 -11.63 -13.05 26.78
C ALA A 46 -10.48 -14.00 26.45
N GLU A 47 -10.60 -15.24 26.87
CA GLU A 47 -9.70 -16.33 26.51
C GLU A 47 -10.49 -17.47 25.90
N HIS A 48 -9.91 -18.19 24.95
CA HIS A 48 -10.52 -19.38 24.39
C HIS A 48 -10.54 -20.50 25.45
N VAL A 49 -11.70 -21.06 25.74
CA VAL A 49 -11.91 -22.01 26.86
C VAL A 49 -10.95 -23.20 26.81
N ALA A 50 -10.70 -23.76 25.61
CA ALA A 50 -9.85 -24.93 25.46
C ALA A 50 -8.37 -24.58 25.19
N LEU A 51 -8.08 -23.45 24.51
CA LEU A 51 -6.74 -23.12 24.05
C LEU A 51 -6.03 -22.06 24.90
N GLY A 52 -6.77 -21.33 25.74
CA GLY A 52 -6.23 -20.20 26.51
C GLY A 52 -5.73 -19.02 25.66
N THR A 53 -6.04 -19.01 24.35
CA THR A 53 -5.63 -17.92 23.48
C THR A 53 -6.47 -16.67 23.72
N PRO A 54 -5.86 -15.47 23.72
CA PRO A 54 -6.57 -14.23 24.01
C PRO A 54 -7.43 -13.75 22.84
N ALA A 55 -8.55 -13.09 23.16
CA ALA A 55 -9.42 -12.42 22.21
C ALA A 55 -10.07 -11.18 22.82
N ALA A 56 -10.53 -10.27 21.96
CA ALA A 56 -11.53 -9.27 22.31
C ALA A 56 -12.90 -9.79 21.90
N VAL A 57 -13.85 -9.77 22.83
CA VAL A 57 -15.25 -10.16 22.57
C VAL A 57 -16.13 -8.95 22.69
N LYS A 58 -16.68 -8.49 21.56
CA LYS A 58 -17.68 -7.42 21.48
C LYS A 58 -19.07 -8.06 21.60
N VAL A 59 -19.88 -7.59 22.52
CA VAL A 59 -21.21 -8.12 22.80
C VAL A 59 -22.25 -7.05 22.55
N LEU A 60 -23.27 -7.36 21.77
CA LEU A 60 -24.39 -6.49 21.50
C LEU A 60 -25.40 -6.58 22.66
N VAL A 61 -25.39 -5.59 23.54
CA VAL A 61 -26.32 -5.51 24.69
C VAL A 61 -27.69 -4.97 24.27
N ARG A 62 -27.76 -4.21 23.18
CA ARG A 62 -28.99 -3.60 22.68
C ARG A 62 -29.86 -4.63 21.94
N LYS A 63 -31.15 -4.65 22.28
CA LYS A 63 -32.13 -5.60 21.70
C LYS A 63 -32.81 -5.10 20.43
N GLU A 64 -32.46 -3.91 19.94
CA GLU A 64 -33.06 -3.29 18.77
C GLU A 64 -32.61 -4.03 17.49
N GLU A 65 -33.54 -4.43 16.64
CA GLU A 65 -33.27 -5.13 15.38
C GLU A 65 -32.26 -4.37 14.49
N ARG A 66 -32.34 -3.04 14.45
CA ARG A 66 -31.41 -2.20 13.72
C ARG A 66 -29.97 -2.28 14.27
N ALA A 67 -29.80 -2.38 15.56
CA ALA A 67 -28.50 -2.57 16.19
C ALA A 67 -27.94 -3.96 15.84
N LYS A 68 -28.80 -4.99 15.81
CA LYS A 68 -28.45 -6.35 15.41
C LYS A 68 -27.99 -6.39 13.93
N HIS A 69 -28.73 -5.77 13.04
CA HIS A 69 -28.34 -5.68 11.63
C HIS A 69 -27.00 -5.01 11.42
N ARG A 70 -26.72 -3.90 12.13
CA ARG A 70 -25.41 -3.22 12.06
C ARG A 70 -24.29 -4.12 12.60
N PHE A 71 -24.55 -4.81 13.69
CA PHE A 71 -23.58 -5.71 14.33
C PHE A 71 -23.22 -6.92 13.44
N VAL A 72 -24.23 -7.54 12.81
CA VAL A 72 -24.02 -8.59 11.81
C VAL A 72 -23.21 -8.08 10.61
N ARG A 73 -23.52 -6.86 10.14
CA ARG A 73 -22.80 -6.25 9.05
C ARG A 73 -21.33 -5.98 9.40
N GLU A 74 -21.06 -5.46 10.60
CA GLU A 74 -19.71 -5.26 11.13
C GLU A 74 -18.92 -6.58 11.13
N ALA A 75 -19.51 -7.66 11.70
CA ALA A 75 -18.90 -8.97 11.74
C ALA A 75 -18.65 -9.54 10.33
N THR A 76 -19.63 -9.41 9.43
CA THR A 76 -19.52 -9.86 8.04
C THR A 76 -18.42 -9.11 7.29
N LEU A 77 -18.30 -7.82 7.52
CA LEU A 77 -17.28 -7.00 6.89
C LEU A 77 -15.90 -7.36 7.42
N LEU A 78 -15.76 -7.48 8.75
CA LEU A 78 -14.50 -7.89 9.37
C LEU A 78 -14.04 -9.27 8.88
N ALA A 79 -14.96 -10.22 8.71
CA ALA A 79 -14.65 -11.55 8.16
C ALA A 79 -14.16 -11.52 6.70
N LYS A 80 -14.46 -10.47 5.95
CA LYS A 80 -13.99 -10.27 4.55
C LYS A 80 -12.63 -9.60 4.45
N MET A 81 -12.17 -8.92 5.53
CA MET A 81 -10.89 -8.24 5.53
C MET A 81 -9.75 -9.26 5.44
N ARG A 82 -8.79 -8.99 4.56
CA ARG A 82 -7.67 -9.91 4.29
C ARG A 82 -6.32 -9.37 4.73
N SER A 83 -6.21 -8.05 4.87
CA SER A 83 -4.97 -7.42 5.29
C SER A 83 -4.78 -7.46 6.81
N ASN A 84 -3.54 -7.32 7.23
CA ASN A 84 -3.20 -7.15 8.65
C ASN A 84 -3.54 -5.75 9.19
N ALA A 85 -4.25 -4.94 8.42
CA ALA A 85 -4.63 -3.58 8.81
C ALA A 85 -5.93 -3.51 9.62
N PHE A 86 -6.61 -4.67 9.80
CA PHE A 86 -7.81 -4.83 10.62
C PHE A 86 -7.60 -5.91 11.70
N PRO A 87 -8.39 -5.90 12.78
CA PRO A 87 -8.41 -7.01 13.74
C PRO A 87 -8.77 -8.33 13.04
N ARG A 88 -8.10 -9.42 13.37
CA ARG A 88 -8.45 -10.74 12.83
C ARG A 88 -9.82 -11.14 13.36
N PHE A 89 -10.72 -11.53 12.46
CA PHE A 89 -11.98 -12.16 12.80
C PHE A 89 -11.71 -13.56 13.37
N LEU A 90 -12.33 -13.90 14.51
CA LEU A 90 -12.19 -15.21 15.15
C LEU A 90 -13.50 -15.99 15.14
N ALA A 91 -14.59 -15.39 15.60
CA ALA A 91 -15.91 -16.02 15.65
C ALA A 91 -17.03 -14.98 15.70
N PHE A 92 -18.22 -15.39 15.26
CA PHE A 92 -19.46 -14.65 15.45
C PHE A 92 -20.56 -15.63 15.83
N GLY A 93 -21.40 -15.26 16.78
CA GLY A 93 -22.48 -16.14 17.23
C GLY A 93 -23.47 -15.45 18.16
N GLU A 94 -24.35 -16.25 18.74
CA GLU A 94 -25.29 -15.85 19.78
C GLU A 94 -25.09 -16.71 21.02
N ALA A 95 -24.99 -16.07 22.17
CA ALA A 95 -24.92 -16.73 23.48
C ALA A 95 -25.48 -15.77 24.55
N ASN A 96 -26.04 -16.33 25.60
CA ASN A 96 -26.65 -15.59 26.71
C ASN A 96 -27.72 -14.57 26.25
N GLY A 97 -28.43 -14.87 25.16
CA GLY A 97 -29.44 -14.00 24.56
C GLY A 97 -28.87 -12.76 23.85
N CYS A 98 -27.57 -12.72 23.60
CA CYS A 98 -26.87 -11.60 22.91
C CYS A 98 -26.05 -12.12 21.73
N SER A 99 -25.96 -11.30 20.66
CA SER A 99 -24.99 -11.55 19.58
C SER A 99 -23.61 -11.13 20.05
N TYR A 100 -22.59 -11.91 19.72
CA TYR A 100 -21.20 -11.60 20.03
C TYR A 100 -20.30 -11.71 18.79
N LEU A 101 -19.24 -10.93 18.79
CA LEU A 101 -18.15 -10.96 17.80
C LEU A 101 -16.83 -11.12 18.54
N ALA A 102 -16.15 -12.25 18.33
CA ALA A 102 -14.81 -12.49 18.82
C ALA A 102 -13.80 -12.11 17.73
N MET A 103 -12.80 -11.35 18.13
CA MET A 103 -11.74 -10.84 17.25
C MET A 103 -10.41 -10.77 18.00
N GLU A 104 -9.36 -10.52 17.25
CA GLU A 104 -8.03 -10.34 17.82
C GLU A 104 -8.03 -9.27 18.92
N LEU A 105 -7.40 -9.61 20.06
CA LEU A 105 -7.14 -8.65 21.12
C LEU A 105 -5.94 -7.80 20.74
N LEU A 106 -6.16 -6.51 20.68
CA LEU A 106 -5.17 -5.51 20.30
C LEU A 106 -4.98 -4.50 21.42
N GLU A 107 -3.82 -3.85 21.46
CA GLU A 107 -3.47 -2.90 22.50
C GLU A 107 -3.80 -1.46 22.08
N PRO A 108 -4.31 -0.61 22.98
CA PRO A 108 -4.30 0.83 22.75
C PRO A 108 -2.84 1.33 22.73
N GLY A 109 -2.60 2.42 22.04
CA GLY A 109 -1.26 2.99 21.98
C GLY A 109 -1.28 4.47 21.63
N GLU A 110 -0.15 5.12 21.80
CA GLU A 110 0.00 6.53 21.49
C GLU A 110 0.24 6.75 19.99
N LEU A 111 -0.16 7.93 19.51
CA LEU A 111 0.15 8.33 18.15
C LEU A 111 1.67 8.56 18.01
N PRO A 112 2.26 8.15 16.88
CA PRO A 112 3.67 8.37 16.65
C PRO A 112 3.98 9.87 16.47
N THR A 113 5.18 10.27 16.87
CA THR A 113 5.71 11.60 16.66
C THR A 113 6.88 11.59 15.68
N GLY A 114 7.11 12.72 15.01
CA GLY A 114 8.21 12.87 14.07
C GLY A 114 7.87 12.41 12.64
N ASP A 115 8.42 13.11 11.65
CA ASP A 115 8.07 13.02 10.23
C ASP A 115 8.05 11.61 9.66
N ARG A 116 9.12 10.83 9.94
CA ARG A 116 9.27 9.47 9.38
C ARG A 116 8.30 8.46 10.00
N ALA A 117 8.14 8.55 11.34
CA ALA A 117 7.25 7.63 12.06
C ALA A 117 5.77 7.92 11.71
N VAL A 118 5.38 9.19 11.69
CA VAL A 118 4.04 9.62 11.25
C VAL A 118 3.76 9.18 9.82
N ALA A 119 4.73 9.31 8.91
CA ALA A 119 4.53 8.86 7.54
C ALA A 119 4.31 7.35 7.44
N LYS A 120 5.13 6.55 8.13
CA LYS A 120 4.96 5.09 8.17
C LYS A 120 3.59 4.69 8.73
N PHE A 121 3.19 5.32 9.82
CA PHE A 121 1.89 5.14 10.47
C PHE A 121 0.74 5.49 9.53
N MET A 122 0.72 6.71 9.00
CA MET A 122 -0.34 7.18 8.11
C MET A 122 -0.46 6.33 6.84
N LEU A 123 0.66 5.86 6.28
CA LEU A 123 0.61 4.96 5.12
C LEU A 123 -0.05 3.62 5.46
N LYS A 124 0.16 3.10 6.68
CA LYS A 124 -0.51 1.88 7.13
C LYS A 124 -2.01 2.09 7.38
N VAL A 125 -2.39 3.20 7.97
CA VAL A 125 -3.81 3.56 8.12
C VAL A 125 -4.47 3.78 6.75
N CYS A 126 -3.77 4.40 5.80
CA CYS A 126 -4.25 4.53 4.42
C CYS A 126 -4.44 3.18 3.71
N GLU A 127 -3.59 2.18 3.99
CA GLU A 127 -3.79 0.80 3.51
C GLU A 127 -5.14 0.24 3.95
N ALA A 128 -5.47 0.36 5.26
CA ALA A 128 -6.74 -0.08 5.81
C ALA A 128 -7.93 0.62 5.16
N VAL A 129 -7.92 1.96 5.14
CA VAL A 129 -9.02 2.74 4.57
C VAL A 129 -9.16 2.50 3.06
N GLY A 130 -8.04 2.32 2.35
CA GLY A 130 -8.02 1.97 0.93
C GLY A 130 -8.65 0.61 0.63
N GLU A 131 -8.38 -0.42 1.46
CA GLU A 131 -9.04 -1.73 1.34
C GLU A 131 -10.55 -1.60 1.57
N LEU A 132 -10.97 -0.87 2.60
CA LEU A 132 -12.38 -0.62 2.89
C LEU A 132 -13.09 0.09 1.71
N HIS A 133 -12.46 1.13 1.15
CA HIS A 133 -12.99 1.83 -0.03
C HIS A 133 -13.07 0.95 -1.27
N SER A 134 -12.10 0.04 -1.48
CA SER A 134 -12.11 -0.89 -2.61
C SER A 134 -13.26 -1.89 -2.55
N LEU A 135 -13.75 -2.20 -1.34
CA LEU A 135 -14.93 -3.03 -1.10
C LEU A 135 -16.25 -2.23 -1.16
N GLY A 136 -16.18 -0.94 -1.47
CA GLY A 136 -17.35 -0.07 -1.58
C GLY A 136 -17.86 0.49 -0.25
N TYR A 137 -17.03 0.54 0.79
CA TYR A 137 -17.43 1.05 2.10
C TYR A 137 -16.64 2.28 2.52
N VAL A 138 -17.24 3.13 3.37
CA VAL A 138 -16.59 4.26 4.07
C VAL A 138 -16.63 4.03 5.58
N HIS A 139 -15.54 4.38 6.25
CA HIS A 139 -15.38 4.10 7.70
C HIS A 139 -16.21 5.04 8.59
N ARG A 140 -16.18 6.34 8.34
CA ARG A 140 -16.96 7.39 9.01
C ARG A 140 -16.50 7.80 10.42
N ASP A 141 -15.62 7.05 11.07
CA ASP A 141 -15.13 7.34 12.43
C ASP A 141 -13.63 7.05 12.60
N ILE A 142 -12.82 7.58 11.69
CA ILE A 142 -11.35 7.46 11.78
C ILE A 142 -10.88 8.46 12.83
N LYS A 143 -10.32 7.91 13.94
CA LYS A 143 -9.79 8.67 15.09
C LYS A 143 -8.78 7.84 15.86
N PRO A 144 -7.95 8.43 16.73
CA PRO A 144 -6.97 7.67 17.53
C PRO A 144 -7.57 6.52 18.32
N GLY A 145 -8.75 6.71 18.94
CA GLY A 145 -9.40 5.66 19.74
C GLY A 145 -9.84 4.43 18.95
N ASN A 146 -9.91 4.52 17.61
CA ASN A 146 -10.23 3.41 16.72
C ASN A 146 -8.98 2.85 16.03
N ILE A 147 -7.78 3.29 16.42
CA ILE A 147 -6.52 2.73 15.95
C ILE A 147 -5.83 2.05 17.12
N LEU A 148 -5.75 0.75 16.99
CA LEU A 148 -5.11 -0.13 17.97
C LEU A 148 -3.77 -0.62 17.42
N TRP A 149 -2.98 -1.27 18.26
CA TRP A 149 -1.65 -1.72 17.90
C TRP A 149 -1.52 -3.23 18.04
N ARG A 150 -0.96 -3.84 16.99
CA ARG A 150 -0.55 -5.24 17.02
C ARG A 150 0.91 -5.33 17.37
N ASN A 151 1.22 -5.95 18.50
CA ASN A 151 2.57 -6.24 18.93
C ASN A 151 2.97 -7.64 18.47
N ASP A 152 3.89 -7.78 17.53
CA ASP A 152 4.36 -9.07 17.02
C ASP A 152 5.35 -9.77 18.00
N GLY A 153 5.12 -9.64 19.32
CA GLY A 153 5.91 -10.32 20.35
C GLY A 153 7.33 -9.77 20.60
N ALA A 154 7.72 -8.70 19.91
CA ALA A 154 8.98 -8.01 20.14
C ALA A 154 8.83 -6.99 21.29
N VAL A 155 9.05 -7.45 22.51
CA VAL A 155 8.73 -6.83 23.80
C VAL A 155 9.44 -5.49 24.09
N LEU A 156 10.31 -4.96 23.25
CA LEU A 156 11.18 -3.86 23.68
C LEU A 156 11.30 -2.61 22.79
N LEU A 157 10.66 -2.55 21.63
CA LEU A 157 10.73 -1.34 20.80
C LEU A 157 9.41 -1.09 20.08
N HIS A 158 8.72 -0.03 20.39
CA HIS A 158 7.54 0.51 19.68
C HIS A 158 7.72 0.65 18.14
N ALA A 159 8.92 0.41 17.64
CA ALA A 159 9.28 0.45 16.23
C ALA A 159 8.71 -0.70 15.39
N ALA A 160 8.23 -1.80 15.99
CA ALA A 160 7.68 -2.97 15.30
C ALA A 160 6.14 -3.06 15.34
N ALA A 161 5.48 -2.28 16.21
CA ALA A 161 4.03 -2.31 16.35
C ALA A 161 3.34 -1.83 15.05
N VAL A 162 2.32 -2.58 14.61
CA VAL A 162 1.56 -2.30 13.40
C VAL A 162 0.23 -1.65 13.79
N PRO A 163 -0.11 -0.44 13.27
CA PRO A 163 -1.41 0.15 13.52
C PRO A 163 -2.51 -0.64 12.81
N VAL A 164 -3.61 -0.87 13.50
CA VAL A 164 -4.76 -1.64 13.09
C VAL A 164 -6.00 -0.77 13.24
N LEU A 165 -6.79 -0.62 12.17
CA LEU A 165 -8.03 0.13 12.18
C LEU A 165 -9.17 -0.75 12.70
N ALA A 166 -9.70 -0.41 13.87
CA ALA A 166 -10.77 -1.11 14.54
C ALA A 166 -12.12 -0.39 14.42
N ASP A 167 -13.17 -1.01 14.93
CA ASP A 167 -14.55 -0.53 15.01
C ASP A 167 -15.19 -0.17 13.66
N LEU A 168 -15.61 -1.20 12.94
CA LEU A 168 -16.36 -1.08 11.68
C LEU A 168 -17.88 -0.87 11.90
N GLY A 169 -18.30 -0.54 13.13
CA GLY A 169 -19.71 -0.49 13.52
C GLY A 169 -20.56 0.61 12.86
N ILE A 170 -19.93 1.64 12.29
CA ILE A 170 -20.66 2.73 11.59
C ILE A 170 -20.34 2.82 10.09
N VAL A 171 -19.68 1.81 9.56
CA VAL A 171 -19.34 1.73 8.14
C VAL A 171 -20.58 1.79 7.25
N LYS A 172 -20.49 2.55 6.14
CA LYS A 172 -21.55 2.72 5.15
C LYS A 172 -21.11 2.26 3.78
N GLU A 173 -22.03 1.62 3.06
CA GLU A 173 -21.82 1.27 1.65
C GLU A 173 -21.93 2.49 0.73
N ILE A 174 -20.99 2.64 -0.18
CA ILE A 174 -20.96 3.75 -1.14
C ILE A 174 -22.11 3.57 -2.15
N GLY A 175 -22.89 4.64 -2.36
CA GLY A 175 -24.00 4.64 -3.35
C GLY A 175 -25.35 4.18 -2.83
N THR A 176 -25.49 3.70 -1.60
CA THR A 176 -26.80 3.36 -1.04
C THR A 176 -27.52 4.61 -0.53
N THR A 177 -28.52 5.06 -1.31
CA THR A 177 -29.35 6.23 -0.98
C THR A 177 -30.35 5.95 0.17
N ASN A 178 -30.73 4.69 0.37
CA ASN A 178 -31.75 4.32 1.35
C ASN A 178 -31.30 4.39 2.82
N SER A 179 -30.01 4.61 3.10
CA SER A 179 -29.53 4.78 4.48
C SER A 179 -29.65 6.22 5.01
N ARG A 180 -29.99 7.20 4.15
CA ARG A 180 -30.14 8.61 4.56
C ARG A 180 -31.23 8.81 5.64
N ILE A 181 -32.33 8.05 5.54
CA ILE A 181 -33.47 8.19 6.46
C ILE A 181 -33.28 7.33 7.74
N ALA A 182 -32.61 6.16 7.61
CA ALA A 182 -32.46 5.23 8.72
C ALA A 182 -31.35 5.62 9.72
N ASP A 183 -30.25 6.22 9.21
CA ASP A 183 -29.10 6.63 10.04
C ASP A 183 -29.26 8.04 10.63
N SER A 184 -30.01 8.92 9.97
CA SER A 184 -30.19 10.32 10.38
C SER A 184 -31.14 10.53 11.56
N GLN A 185 -32.04 9.59 11.84
CA GLN A 185 -33.05 9.74 12.92
C GLN A 185 -32.51 9.48 14.34
N PHE A 186 -31.25 9.06 14.50
CA PHE A 186 -30.71 8.58 15.79
C PHE A 186 -29.44 9.28 16.30
N THR A 187 -28.93 10.25 15.58
CA THR A 187 -27.86 11.12 16.09
C THR A 187 -28.28 12.58 15.96
N VAL A 188 -28.92 13.10 16.98
CA VAL A 188 -29.03 14.54 17.18
C VAL A 188 -27.56 15.04 17.30
N GLY A 189 -27.01 15.60 16.20
CA GLY A 189 -25.65 16.11 16.20
C GLY A 189 -24.67 15.53 15.18
N GLY A 190 -25.14 14.78 14.14
CA GLY A 190 -24.27 14.26 13.08
C GLY A 190 -23.69 12.87 13.37
N VAL A 191 -23.14 12.20 12.34
CA VAL A 191 -22.47 10.89 12.44
C VAL A 191 -20.96 11.11 12.45
N GLY A 192 -20.28 10.68 13.52
CA GLY A 192 -18.83 10.80 13.69
C GLY A 192 -18.45 11.44 15.02
N THR A 193 -17.15 11.41 15.31
CA THR A 193 -16.62 12.01 16.53
C THR A 193 -16.35 13.51 16.32
N PRO A 194 -16.86 14.41 17.19
CA PRO A 194 -16.54 15.84 17.12
C PRO A 194 -15.03 16.06 17.01
N GLY A 195 -14.63 16.94 16.08
CA GLY A 195 -13.23 17.27 15.82
C GLY A 195 -12.51 16.38 14.80
N TYR A 196 -13.13 15.24 14.36
CA TYR A 196 -12.61 14.37 13.28
C TYR A 196 -13.55 14.28 12.10
N GLY A 197 -14.86 14.43 12.33
CA GLY A 197 -15.87 14.35 11.29
C GLY A 197 -15.73 15.48 10.27
N ALA A 198 -15.92 15.14 8.99
CA ALA A 198 -15.94 16.12 7.91
C ALA A 198 -17.19 17.02 8.02
N PRO A 199 -17.14 18.30 7.55
CA PRO A 199 -18.27 19.22 7.62
C PRO A 199 -19.57 18.64 7.05
N GLU A 200 -19.52 18.03 5.86
CA GLU A 200 -20.69 17.40 5.23
C GLU A 200 -21.25 16.22 6.04
N GLN A 201 -20.39 15.54 6.78
CA GLN A 201 -20.80 14.43 7.65
C GLN A 201 -21.50 14.93 8.91
N MET A 202 -21.01 16.01 9.47
CA MET A 202 -21.57 16.60 10.70
C MET A 202 -22.86 17.39 10.43
N GLU A 203 -22.92 18.13 9.31
CA GLU A 203 -24.05 19.01 8.98
C GLU A 203 -25.18 18.26 8.24
N ARG A 204 -24.84 17.36 7.31
CA ARG A 204 -25.79 16.72 6.39
C ARG A 204 -25.93 15.23 6.58
N CYS A 205 -25.20 14.61 7.51
CA CYS A 205 -25.10 13.16 7.67
C CYS A 205 -24.64 12.45 6.37
N GLU A 206 -23.96 13.17 5.48
CA GLU A 206 -23.43 12.65 4.23
C GLU A 206 -21.98 12.20 4.45
N ALA A 207 -21.72 10.91 4.39
CA ALA A 207 -20.38 10.38 4.48
C ALA A 207 -19.97 9.72 3.14
N THR A 208 -18.82 10.11 2.65
CA THR A 208 -18.22 9.65 1.41
C THR A 208 -16.76 9.28 1.65
N ALA A 209 -16.08 8.72 0.65
CA ALA A 209 -14.64 8.49 0.71
C ALA A 209 -13.85 9.78 1.03
N ALA A 210 -14.34 10.95 0.59
CA ALA A 210 -13.73 12.23 0.91
C ALA A 210 -13.87 12.60 2.40
N SER A 211 -14.90 12.10 3.10
CA SER A 211 -15.04 12.31 4.55
C SER A 211 -13.99 11.53 5.34
N ASP A 212 -13.65 10.30 4.93
CA ASP A 212 -12.55 9.53 5.52
C ASP A 212 -11.20 10.21 5.27
N ILE A 213 -11.00 10.80 4.07
CA ILE A 213 -9.79 11.57 3.77
C ILE A 213 -9.65 12.80 4.67
N HIS A 214 -10.77 13.47 4.98
CA HIS A 214 -10.76 14.56 5.96
C HIS A 214 -10.30 14.07 7.33
N ALA A 215 -10.88 12.97 7.84
CA ALA A 215 -10.52 12.40 9.12
C ALA A 215 -9.05 11.93 9.16
N LEU A 216 -8.52 11.36 8.06
CA LEU A 216 -7.10 11.05 7.90
C LEU A 216 -6.21 12.30 7.98
N GLY A 217 -6.65 13.42 7.39
CA GLY A 217 -5.96 14.70 7.49
C GLY A 217 -5.89 15.22 8.93
N VAL A 218 -7.02 15.16 9.64
CA VAL A 218 -7.09 15.54 11.07
C VAL A 218 -6.23 14.60 11.92
N LEU A 219 -6.25 13.30 11.66
CA LEU A 219 -5.42 12.34 12.36
C LEU A 219 -3.92 12.64 12.18
N ALA A 220 -3.50 12.98 10.95
CA ALA A 220 -2.13 13.38 10.67
C ALA A 220 -1.74 14.66 11.42
N ASP A 221 -2.62 15.66 11.48
CA ASP A 221 -2.39 16.90 12.24
C ASP A 221 -2.19 16.63 13.75
N ARG A 222 -2.98 15.71 14.30
CA ARG A 222 -2.87 15.30 15.71
C ARG A 222 -1.53 14.64 16.04
N CYS A 223 -0.93 13.89 15.10
CA CYS A 223 0.41 13.33 15.28
C CYS A 223 1.49 14.41 15.44
N PHE A 224 1.22 15.64 15.02
CA PHE A 224 2.11 16.79 15.15
C PHE A 224 1.61 17.84 16.18
N GLU A 225 0.58 17.49 16.97
CA GLU A 225 0.00 18.38 18.00
C GLU A 225 -0.45 19.74 17.42
N GLY A 226 -0.90 19.77 16.16
CA GLY A 226 -1.32 20.96 15.43
C GLY A 226 -0.16 21.82 14.88
N ASN A 227 1.10 21.32 14.97
CA ASN A 227 2.27 22.03 14.44
C ASN A 227 3.05 21.18 13.40
N PRO A 228 2.43 20.83 12.27
CA PRO A 228 3.04 19.98 11.28
C PRO A 228 4.18 20.68 10.52
N PRO A 229 5.24 19.94 10.10
CA PRO A 229 6.27 20.43 9.20
C PRO A 229 5.67 20.96 7.88
N ARG A 230 6.36 21.88 7.21
CA ARG A 230 5.87 22.53 5.97
C ARG A 230 5.35 21.56 4.91
N ALA A 231 6.02 20.43 4.74
CA ALA A 231 5.61 19.41 3.77
C ALA A 231 4.27 18.78 4.14
N TRP A 232 4.03 18.52 5.43
CA TRP A 232 2.78 17.99 5.95
C TRP A 232 1.66 19.02 5.97
N LYS A 233 1.98 20.27 6.27
CA LYS A 233 0.97 21.36 6.34
C LYS A 233 0.12 21.42 5.08
N ARG A 234 0.75 21.41 3.90
CA ARG A 234 0.02 21.41 2.60
C ARG A 234 -0.83 20.16 2.39
N ILE A 235 -0.33 19.00 2.84
CA ILE A 235 -1.06 17.73 2.71
C ILE A 235 -2.29 17.74 3.60
N ILE A 236 -2.14 18.18 4.86
CA ILE A 236 -3.19 18.28 5.85
C ILE A 236 -4.24 19.32 5.42
N GLU A 237 -3.83 20.55 5.06
CA GLU A 237 -4.72 21.60 4.59
C GLU A 237 -5.58 21.15 3.41
N ARG A 238 -5.00 20.44 2.46
CA ARG A 238 -5.77 19.89 1.35
C ARG A 238 -6.74 18.79 1.79
N ALA A 239 -6.31 17.87 2.64
CA ALA A 239 -7.15 16.78 3.12
C ALA A 239 -8.33 17.29 3.96
N THR A 240 -8.10 18.33 4.78
CA THR A 240 -9.09 18.91 5.69
C THR A 240 -9.89 20.07 5.10
N SER A 241 -9.79 20.31 3.77
CA SER A 241 -10.59 21.32 3.09
C SER A 241 -12.08 21.16 3.41
N SER A 242 -12.78 22.28 3.69
CA SER A 242 -14.22 22.29 3.91
C SER A 242 -15.01 21.82 2.68
N ILE A 243 -14.48 22.06 1.48
CA ILE A 243 -15.07 21.63 0.22
C ILE A 243 -14.52 20.25 -0.12
N SER A 244 -15.35 19.22 -0.10
CA SER A 244 -14.96 17.83 -0.34
C SER A 244 -14.27 17.62 -1.70
N ALA A 245 -14.70 18.34 -2.75
CA ALA A 245 -14.11 18.27 -4.09
C ALA A 245 -12.65 18.81 -4.16
N HIS A 246 -12.22 19.62 -3.21
CA HIS A 246 -10.85 20.15 -3.15
C HIS A 246 -9.88 19.16 -2.46
N ARG A 247 -10.39 18.16 -1.77
CA ARG A 247 -9.59 17.13 -1.11
C ARG A 247 -8.91 16.22 -2.13
N TYR A 248 -8.22 15.22 -1.65
CA TYR A 248 -7.66 14.19 -2.53
C TYR A 248 -8.78 13.33 -3.12
N PRO A 249 -8.68 12.92 -4.40
CA PRO A 249 -9.73 12.13 -5.07
C PRO A 249 -9.84 10.70 -4.52
N SER A 250 -8.79 10.20 -3.85
CA SER A 250 -8.75 8.87 -3.25
C SER A 250 -7.74 8.81 -2.11
N VAL A 251 -7.88 7.80 -1.25
CA VAL A 251 -6.89 7.52 -0.19
C VAL A 251 -5.52 7.18 -0.78
N SER A 252 -5.47 6.54 -1.95
CA SER A 252 -4.20 6.26 -2.64
C SER A 252 -3.51 7.55 -3.10
N ALA A 253 -4.26 8.56 -3.55
CA ALA A 253 -3.71 9.86 -3.90
C ALA A 253 -3.18 10.61 -2.65
N PHE A 254 -3.88 10.52 -1.52
CA PHE A 254 -3.41 11.05 -0.24
C PHE A 254 -2.14 10.33 0.24
N ALA A 255 -2.12 9.01 0.20
CA ALA A 255 -0.93 8.21 0.52
C ALA A 255 0.26 8.53 -0.41
N GLY A 256 -0.02 8.76 -1.70
CA GLY A 256 0.97 9.24 -2.67
C GLY A 256 1.59 10.58 -2.26
N ALA A 257 0.78 11.55 -1.85
CA ALA A 257 1.28 12.83 -1.36
C ALA A 257 2.19 12.66 -0.12
N ILE A 258 1.84 11.75 0.80
CA ILE A 258 2.69 11.43 1.96
C ILE A 258 4.03 10.80 1.53
N ARG A 259 4.04 9.87 0.58
CA ARG A 259 5.27 9.23 0.08
C ARG A 259 6.22 10.23 -0.56
N TRP A 260 5.67 11.15 -1.36
CA TRP A 260 6.45 12.13 -2.13
C TRP A 260 6.62 13.48 -1.45
N ARG A 261 6.23 13.63 -0.17
CA ARG A 261 6.26 14.89 0.57
C ARG A 261 7.61 15.61 0.59
N ASN A 262 8.70 14.87 0.59
CA ASN A 262 10.07 15.39 0.63
C ASN A 262 10.74 15.42 -0.76
N PHE A 263 10.01 15.02 -1.81
CA PHE A 263 10.55 14.97 -3.17
C PHE A 263 11.11 16.32 -3.66
N PRO A 264 10.43 17.47 -3.45
CA PRO A 264 10.99 18.76 -3.88
C PRO A 264 12.30 19.12 -3.15
N LEU A 265 12.46 18.73 -1.89
CA LEU A 265 13.72 18.93 -1.15
C LEU A 265 14.82 18.01 -1.69
N PHE A 266 14.51 16.77 -1.99
CA PHE A 266 15.46 15.83 -2.58
C PHE A 266 15.85 16.27 -3.99
N ALA A 267 14.89 16.68 -4.82
CA ALA A 267 15.15 17.21 -6.15
C ALA A 267 16.03 18.49 -6.09
N ALA A 268 15.73 19.41 -5.18
CA ALA A 268 16.55 20.61 -4.95
C ALA A 268 17.97 20.26 -4.49
N ALA A 269 18.13 19.30 -3.59
CA ALA A 269 19.43 18.83 -3.12
C ALA A 269 20.24 18.19 -4.27
N CYS A 270 19.59 17.38 -5.13
CA CYS A 270 20.22 16.77 -6.29
C CYS A 270 20.66 17.85 -7.32
N VAL A 271 19.84 18.86 -7.56
CA VAL A 271 20.18 19.99 -8.44
C VAL A 271 21.32 20.80 -7.85
N SER A 272 21.30 21.12 -6.56
CA SER A 272 22.39 21.85 -5.90
C SER A 272 23.70 21.07 -5.92
N PHE A 273 23.65 19.75 -5.71
CA PHE A 273 24.80 18.86 -5.79
C PHE A 273 25.34 18.79 -7.23
N ALA A 274 24.47 18.71 -8.24
CA ALA A 274 24.87 18.75 -9.64
C ALA A 274 25.53 20.09 -10.02
N ILE A 275 24.98 21.21 -9.53
CA ILE A 275 25.57 22.54 -9.71
C ILE A 275 26.94 22.63 -9.04
N ALA A 276 27.07 22.10 -7.82
CA ALA A 276 28.35 22.06 -7.10
C ALA A 276 29.40 21.21 -7.86
N LEU A 277 29.00 20.05 -8.39
CA LEU A 277 29.89 19.21 -9.21
C LEU A 277 30.33 19.92 -10.49
N VAL A 278 29.40 20.61 -11.17
CA VAL A 278 29.73 21.42 -12.35
C VAL A 278 30.67 22.57 -12.00
N ALA A 279 30.44 23.24 -10.86
CA ALA A 279 31.35 24.32 -10.40
C ALA A 279 32.74 23.77 -10.06
N VAL A 280 32.83 22.61 -9.37
CA VAL A 280 34.12 21.96 -9.12
C VAL A 280 34.80 21.56 -10.41
N ALA A 281 34.06 21.01 -11.40
CA ALA A 281 34.63 20.66 -12.70
C ALA A 281 35.17 21.91 -13.45
N ILE A 282 34.49 23.07 -13.35
CA ILE A 282 34.93 24.33 -13.96
C ILE A 282 36.15 24.91 -13.24
N PHE A 283 36.26 24.81 -11.92
CA PHE A 283 37.32 25.45 -11.14
C PHE A 283 38.54 24.55 -10.88
N VAL A 284 38.38 23.21 -10.92
CA VAL A 284 39.47 22.28 -10.55
C VAL A 284 40.11 21.61 -11.77
N LEU A 285 39.38 21.51 -12.90
CA LEU A 285 39.95 20.95 -14.14
C LEU A 285 40.68 22.06 -14.92
N PRO A 286 41.88 21.77 -15.46
CA PRO A 286 42.62 22.72 -16.28
C PRO A 286 41.80 23.10 -17.53
N ASP A 287 41.95 24.37 -17.97
CA ASP A 287 41.19 24.96 -19.08
C ASP A 287 41.68 24.42 -20.44
N ASP A 288 41.42 23.17 -20.74
CA ASP A 288 41.65 22.52 -22.04
C ASP A 288 40.38 22.55 -22.90
N ARG A 289 39.82 23.75 -23.09
CA ARG A 289 38.62 23.98 -23.93
C ARG A 289 38.80 23.63 -25.40
N GLY A 290 40.06 23.32 -25.84
CA GLY A 290 40.37 22.90 -27.19
C GLY A 290 40.24 21.40 -27.46
N ALA A 291 40.31 20.57 -26.44
CA ALA A 291 40.27 19.11 -26.55
C ALA A 291 38.85 18.51 -26.48
N PHE A 292 37.86 19.28 -26.00
CA PHE A 292 36.54 18.78 -25.69
C PHE A 292 35.65 18.37 -26.88
N LEU A 293 36.05 18.70 -28.11
CA LEU A 293 35.30 18.36 -29.33
C LEU A 293 35.84 17.13 -30.08
N SER A 294 36.96 16.55 -29.63
CA SER A 294 37.50 15.29 -30.16
C SER A 294 37.35 14.08 -29.22
N GLU A 295 36.90 14.27 -27.99
CA GLU A 295 36.95 13.28 -26.89
C GLU A 295 35.60 12.72 -26.48
N ASN A 296 34.68 12.45 -27.40
CA ASN A 296 33.56 11.53 -27.14
C ASN A 296 34.03 10.10 -26.81
N ASP A 297 35.32 9.82 -26.97
CA ASP A 297 35.96 8.53 -26.72
C ASP A 297 36.31 8.33 -25.24
N GLY A 298 36.66 9.41 -24.50
CA GLY A 298 37.00 9.35 -23.07
C GLY A 298 35.80 8.99 -22.17
N ASP A 299 34.63 9.43 -22.53
CA ASP A 299 33.39 9.19 -21.77
C ASP A 299 32.94 7.71 -21.81
N PHE A 300 33.20 7.03 -22.90
CA PHE A 300 32.95 5.58 -23.02
C PHE A 300 33.92 4.80 -22.13
N ILE A 301 35.18 5.22 -22.05
CA ILE A 301 36.23 4.59 -21.26
C ILE A 301 35.96 4.75 -19.75
N ALA A 302 35.43 5.90 -19.31
CA ALA A 302 35.20 6.22 -17.90
C ALA A 302 33.89 5.69 -17.33
N GLY A 303 32.84 5.52 -18.14
CA GLY A 303 31.49 5.25 -17.67
C GLY A 303 30.87 3.90 -18.06
N GLY A 304 31.54 3.12 -18.91
CA GLY A 304 31.02 1.87 -19.48
C GLY A 304 29.86 2.07 -20.47
N TYR A 305 29.50 0.96 -21.17
CA TYR A 305 28.47 0.97 -22.21
C TYR A 305 27.12 1.51 -21.76
N THR A 306 26.67 1.17 -20.55
CA THR A 306 25.36 1.57 -20.04
C THR A 306 25.24 3.09 -19.88
N ASN A 307 26.26 3.74 -19.33
CA ASN A 307 26.27 5.19 -19.14
C ASN A 307 26.44 5.93 -20.47
N TRP A 308 27.30 5.43 -21.36
CA TRP A 308 27.46 5.94 -22.71
C TRP A 308 26.17 5.82 -23.52
N TYR A 309 25.52 4.64 -23.49
CA TYR A 309 24.26 4.39 -24.19
C TYR A 309 23.14 5.32 -23.70
N ALA A 310 23.04 5.51 -22.37
CA ALA A 310 22.06 6.44 -21.79
C ALA A 310 22.30 7.90 -22.20
N ARG A 311 23.55 8.33 -22.36
CA ARG A 311 23.89 9.69 -22.84
C ARG A 311 23.60 9.88 -24.32
N VAL A 312 23.95 8.90 -25.15
CA VAL A 312 23.80 8.99 -26.62
C VAL A 312 22.34 8.80 -27.06
N TYR A 313 21.63 7.90 -26.43
CA TYR A 313 20.26 7.51 -26.82
C TYR A 313 19.18 7.87 -25.80
N GLY A 314 19.56 8.34 -24.61
CA GLY A 314 18.67 8.77 -23.55
C GLY A 314 18.17 7.64 -22.63
N GLU A 315 17.89 8.00 -21.40
CA GLU A 315 17.41 7.06 -20.37
C GLU A 315 16.08 6.36 -20.73
N ALA A 316 15.23 7.02 -21.53
CA ALA A 316 13.96 6.46 -21.98
C ALA A 316 14.17 5.19 -22.82
N GLN A 317 15.19 5.18 -23.68
CA GLN A 317 15.49 4.02 -24.53
C GLN A 317 16.13 2.89 -23.74
N LEU A 318 16.96 3.20 -22.74
CA LEU A 318 17.50 2.18 -21.83
C LEU A 318 16.38 1.52 -21.00
N ARG A 319 15.38 2.28 -20.56
CA ARG A 319 14.19 1.72 -19.89
C ARG A 319 13.39 0.84 -20.82
N GLN A 320 13.22 1.25 -22.07
CA GLN A 320 12.52 0.45 -23.08
C GLN A 320 13.24 -0.89 -23.34
N GLU A 321 14.55 -0.88 -23.43
CA GLU A 321 15.36 -2.11 -23.58
C GLU A 321 15.17 -3.06 -22.38
N LYS A 322 15.20 -2.54 -21.15
CA LYS A 322 14.94 -3.35 -19.95
C LYS A 322 13.54 -3.97 -19.96
N LEU A 323 12.53 -3.21 -20.37
CA LEU A 323 11.15 -3.70 -20.51
C LEU A 323 11.05 -4.80 -21.56
N CYS A 324 11.70 -4.63 -22.71
CA CYS A 324 11.74 -5.66 -23.76
C CYS A 324 12.38 -6.95 -23.26
N ARG A 325 13.50 -6.87 -22.54
CA ARG A 325 14.12 -8.06 -21.92
C ARG A 325 13.18 -8.77 -20.96
N GLN A 326 12.49 -8.03 -20.09
CA GLN A 326 11.53 -8.62 -19.14
C GLN A 326 10.36 -9.32 -19.84
N ARG A 327 9.81 -8.71 -20.90
CA ARG A 327 8.71 -9.28 -21.67
C ARG A 327 9.17 -10.55 -22.40
N ALA A 328 10.32 -10.51 -23.04
CA ALA A 328 10.89 -11.65 -23.75
C ALA A 328 11.18 -12.83 -22.81
N THR A 329 11.76 -12.59 -21.64
CA THR A 329 11.97 -13.63 -20.60
C THR A 329 10.65 -14.28 -20.17
N ARG A 330 9.58 -13.47 -20.02
CA ARG A 330 8.26 -14.00 -19.70
C ARG A 330 7.68 -14.84 -20.83
N ALA A 331 7.84 -14.41 -22.08
CA ALA A 331 7.36 -15.15 -23.25
C ALA A 331 8.04 -16.51 -23.39
N VAL A 332 9.35 -16.58 -23.16
CA VAL A 332 10.12 -17.86 -23.14
C VAL A 332 9.64 -18.77 -22.01
N SER A 333 9.45 -18.24 -20.82
CA SER A 333 8.93 -19.05 -19.70
C SER A 333 7.56 -19.64 -20.02
N GLU A 334 6.71 -18.88 -20.70
CA GLU A 334 5.40 -19.33 -21.12
C GLU A 334 5.48 -20.37 -22.27
N ALA A 335 6.38 -20.19 -23.22
CA ALA A 335 6.66 -21.18 -24.26
C ALA A 335 7.12 -22.52 -23.66
N HIS A 336 8.00 -22.50 -22.64
CA HIS A 336 8.41 -23.70 -21.92
C HIS A 336 7.24 -24.35 -21.18
N ARG A 337 6.35 -23.56 -20.55
CA ARG A 337 5.13 -24.06 -19.89
C ARG A 337 4.22 -24.79 -20.89
N ILE A 338 3.96 -24.17 -22.03
CA ILE A 338 3.12 -24.73 -23.10
C ILE A 338 3.73 -26.03 -23.62
N SER A 339 5.03 -26.04 -23.91
CA SER A 339 5.75 -27.23 -24.35
C SER A 339 5.67 -28.35 -23.31
N GLY A 340 5.79 -28.02 -22.02
CA GLY A 340 5.64 -28.97 -20.91
C GLY A 340 4.23 -29.58 -20.83
N LEU A 341 3.19 -28.78 -20.96
CA LEU A 341 1.79 -29.23 -21.00
C LEU A 341 1.55 -30.17 -22.18
N ARG A 342 2.00 -29.81 -23.37
CA ARG A 342 1.87 -30.63 -24.58
C ARG A 342 2.59 -31.98 -24.42
N ASN A 343 3.82 -31.98 -23.95
CA ASN A 343 4.59 -33.20 -23.74
C ASN A 343 3.96 -34.12 -22.69
N SER A 344 3.18 -33.58 -21.78
CA SER A 344 2.45 -34.32 -20.75
C SER A 344 1.03 -34.76 -21.20
N GLY A 345 0.65 -34.47 -22.47
CA GLY A 345 -0.69 -34.79 -23.00
C GLY A 345 -1.82 -33.91 -22.43
N ASN A 346 -1.49 -32.80 -21.77
CA ASN A 346 -2.49 -31.89 -21.24
C ASN A 346 -2.98 -30.88 -22.31
N PRO A 347 -4.26 -30.46 -22.28
CA PRO A 347 -4.77 -29.51 -23.24
C PRO A 347 -4.13 -28.12 -23.04
N VAL A 348 -3.73 -27.51 -24.15
CA VAL A 348 -3.26 -26.11 -24.22
C VAL A 348 -4.35 -25.25 -24.82
N LYS A 349 -4.58 -24.07 -24.23
CA LYS A 349 -5.60 -23.14 -24.73
C LYS A 349 -5.10 -22.42 -25.96
N GLU A 350 -6.00 -22.21 -26.92
CA GLU A 350 -5.73 -21.45 -28.14
C GLU A 350 -5.22 -20.03 -27.84
N ASP A 351 -5.80 -19.39 -26.82
CA ASP A 351 -5.40 -18.05 -26.37
C ASP A 351 -3.93 -17.96 -25.94
N ASP A 352 -3.34 -19.04 -25.40
CA ASP A 352 -1.93 -19.09 -25.00
C ASP A 352 -1.01 -18.97 -26.22
N TYR A 353 -1.40 -19.61 -27.35
CA TYR A 353 -0.65 -19.50 -28.61
C TYR A 353 -0.79 -18.13 -29.26
N VAL A 354 -2.01 -17.57 -29.29
CA VAL A 354 -2.27 -16.22 -29.81
C VAL A 354 -1.46 -15.17 -29.06
N TRP A 355 -1.36 -15.32 -27.75
CA TRP A 355 -0.54 -14.42 -26.92
C TRP A 355 0.97 -14.56 -27.25
N LEU A 356 1.49 -15.79 -27.40
CA LEU A 356 2.88 -16.02 -27.79
C LEU A 356 3.21 -15.48 -29.18
N GLU A 357 2.34 -15.62 -30.16
CA GLU A 357 2.50 -15.05 -31.50
C GLU A 357 2.62 -13.51 -31.42
N GLY A 358 1.79 -12.87 -30.58
CA GLY A 358 1.83 -11.43 -30.35
C GLY A 358 3.16 -10.99 -29.72
N GLU A 359 3.68 -11.72 -28.73
CA GLU A 359 4.96 -11.41 -28.10
C GLU A 359 6.15 -11.70 -29.04
N LEU A 360 6.09 -12.75 -29.86
CA LEU A 360 7.09 -13.01 -30.88
C LEU A 360 7.21 -11.87 -31.90
N LYS A 361 6.04 -11.38 -32.40
CA LYS A 361 6.02 -10.24 -33.32
C LYS A 361 6.66 -8.99 -32.70
N ASN A 362 6.36 -8.72 -31.42
CA ASN A 362 6.95 -7.61 -30.68
C ASN A 362 8.48 -7.78 -30.50
N ILE A 363 8.97 -8.99 -30.20
CA ILE A 363 10.40 -9.27 -30.07
C ILE A 363 11.12 -9.04 -31.41
N VAL A 364 10.58 -9.52 -32.52
CA VAL A 364 11.15 -9.35 -33.87
C VAL A 364 11.22 -7.87 -34.26
N GLU A 365 10.16 -7.10 -33.98
CA GLU A 365 10.14 -5.65 -34.24
C GLU A 365 11.22 -4.90 -33.41
N GLN A 366 11.35 -5.24 -32.13
CA GLN A 366 12.37 -4.62 -31.27
C GLN A 366 13.78 -5.04 -31.68
N LEU A 367 14.00 -6.29 -32.08
CA LEU A 367 15.26 -6.76 -32.61
C LEU A 367 15.70 -5.97 -33.86
N GLY A 368 14.76 -5.69 -34.77
CA GLY A 368 15.00 -4.82 -35.92
C GLY A 368 15.48 -3.43 -35.51
N ARG A 369 14.81 -2.81 -34.54
CA ARG A 369 15.19 -1.48 -34.02
C ARG A 369 16.55 -1.49 -33.31
N PHE A 370 16.91 -2.54 -32.59
CA PHE A 370 18.23 -2.67 -31.96
C PHE A 370 19.33 -2.86 -33.02
N ASN A 371 19.10 -3.66 -34.05
CA ASN A 371 20.06 -3.86 -35.14
C ASN A 371 20.32 -2.57 -35.93
N GLU A 372 19.29 -1.77 -36.21
CA GLU A 372 19.43 -0.44 -36.84
C GLU A 372 20.30 0.47 -36.00
N ARG A 373 20.01 0.60 -34.70
CA ARG A 373 20.79 1.43 -33.77
C ARG A 373 22.24 0.97 -33.66
N TRP A 374 22.46 -0.36 -33.58
CA TRP A 374 23.83 -0.90 -33.54
C TRP A 374 24.58 -0.61 -34.83
N SER A 375 23.88 -0.63 -35.97
CA SER A 375 24.46 -0.23 -37.26
C SER A 375 24.86 1.25 -37.27
N GLU A 376 24.03 2.14 -36.70
CA GLU A 376 24.35 3.57 -36.55
C GLU A 376 25.57 3.80 -35.65
N ILE A 377 25.67 3.09 -34.53
CA ILE A 377 26.81 3.12 -33.63
C ILE A 377 28.08 2.71 -34.38
N ARG A 378 28.05 1.61 -35.11
CA ARG A 378 29.18 1.12 -35.90
C ARG A 378 29.63 2.16 -36.95
N LYS A 379 28.68 2.81 -37.61
CA LYS A 379 28.99 3.87 -38.59
C LYS A 379 29.64 5.08 -37.92
N ARG A 380 29.08 5.51 -36.78
CA ARG A 380 29.55 6.70 -36.05
C ARG A 380 30.97 6.53 -35.49
N TYR A 381 31.31 5.34 -35.04
CA TYR A 381 32.60 5.03 -34.43
C TYR A 381 33.49 4.14 -35.30
N ALA A 382 33.27 4.14 -36.60
CA ALA A 382 34.01 3.29 -37.53
C ALA A 382 35.54 3.48 -37.48
N SER A 383 36.00 4.67 -37.08
CA SER A 383 37.42 5.01 -36.91
C SER A 383 38.04 4.55 -35.59
N SER A 384 37.20 4.17 -34.61
CA SER A 384 37.64 3.80 -33.25
C SER A 384 37.39 2.35 -32.94
N ARG A 385 38.26 1.48 -33.49
CA ARG A 385 38.16 0.01 -33.32
C ARG A 385 38.11 -0.41 -31.84
N SER A 386 38.93 0.20 -30.99
CA SER A 386 38.95 -0.09 -29.54
C SER A 386 37.62 0.18 -28.82
N ILE A 387 36.89 1.22 -29.24
CA ILE A 387 35.56 1.57 -28.67
C ILE A 387 34.52 0.54 -29.08
N LEU A 388 34.53 0.10 -30.36
CA LEU A 388 33.59 -0.89 -30.85
C LEU A 388 33.82 -2.27 -30.20
N GLU A 389 35.10 -2.68 -30.04
CA GLU A 389 35.46 -3.94 -29.36
C GLU A 389 35.06 -3.92 -27.88
N ARG A 390 35.23 -2.78 -27.21
CA ARG A 390 34.83 -2.62 -25.81
C ARG A 390 33.30 -2.55 -25.63
N ALA A 391 32.60 -1.84 -26.50
CA ALA A 391 31.15 -1.83 -26.53
C ALA A 391 30.58 -3.23 -26.75
N ALA A 392 31.16 -4.01 -27.65
CA ALA A 392 30.79 -5.40 -27.90
C ALA A 392 31.07 -6.29 -26.69
N ALA A 393 32.17 -6.08 -25.97
CA ALA A 393 32.54 -6.87 -24.79
C ALA A 393 31.66 -6.57 -23.56
N GLU A 394 31.34 -5.29 -23.30
CA GLU A 394 30.54 -4.87 -22.16
C GLU A 394 29.03 -5.13 -22.33
N SER A 395 28.56 -5.24 -23.57
CA SER A 395 27.16 -5.57 -23.87
C SER A 395 26.86 -7.08 -23.89
N LYS A 396 27.79 -7.96 -23.51
CA LYS A 396 27.62 -9.43 -23.55
C LYS A 396 26.91 -9.98 -22.30
N PRO A 397 26.00 -10.96 -22.52
CA PRO A 397 25.42 -11.26 -23.80
C PRO A 397 24.67 -10.06 -24.33
N THR A 398 24.87 -9.70 -25.58
CA THR A 398 24.21 -8.54 -26.17
C THR A 398 22.71 -8.73 -26.10
N THR A 399 21.95 -7.64 -25.93
CA THR A 399 20.49 -7.70 -25.98
C THR A 399 20.01 -8.35 -27.28
N ILE A 400 20.75 -8.16 -28.37
CA ILE A 400 20.48 -8.76 -29.68
C ILE A 400 20.63 -10.29 -29.60
N GLU A 401 21.76 -10.81 -29.12
CA GLU A 401 22.00 -12.25 -29.00
C GLU A 401 20.96 -12.96 -28.13
N LEU A 402 20.59 -12.33 -27.01
CA LEU A 402 19.54 -12.84 -26.14
C LEU A 402 18.17 -12.84 -26.83
N MET A 403 17.82 -11.77 -27.54
CA MET A 403 16.53 -11.69 -28.24
C MET A 403 16.44 -12.66 -29.40
N GLU A 404 17.54 -12.91 -30.14
CA GLU A 404 17.60 -13.93 -31.19
C GLU A 404 17.47 -15.36 -30.61
N MET A 405 18.00 -15.59 -29.43
CA MET A 405 17.83 -16.87 -28.72
C MET A 405 16.35 -17.05 -28.32
N TRP A 406 15.74 -16.03 -27.71
CA TRP A 406 14.35 -16.07 -27.29
C TRP A 406 13.38 -16.19 -28.49
N GLU A 407 13.66 -15.49 -29.59
CA GLU A 407 12.90 -15.65 -30.84
C GLU A 407 12.89 -17.11 -31.30
N ARG A 408 14.05 -17.73 -31.33
CA ARG A 408 14.18 -19.16 -31.75
C ARG A 408 13.41 -20.10 -30.83
N GLU A 409 13.48 -19.91 -29.52
CA GLU A 409 12.78 -20.75 -28.55
C GLU A 409 11.24 -20.61 -28.68
N ILE A 410 10.74 -19.39 -28.83
CA ILE A 410 9.30 -19.13 -28.99
C ILE A 410 8.81 -19.70 -30.33
N ARG A 411 9.55 -19.51 -31.44
CA ARG A 411 9.21 -20.11 -32.75
C ARG A 411 9.15 -21.62 -32.65
N SER A 412 10.14 -22.27 -32.05
CA SER A 412 10.15 -23.73 -31.87
C SER A 412 8.92 -24.23 -31.11
N CYS A 413 8.41 -23.46 -30.14
CA CYS A 413 7.18 -23.80 -29.43
C CYS A 413 5.93 -23.65 -30.33
N LEU A 414 5.86 -22.59 -31.15
CA LEU A 414 4.76 -22.33 -32.07
C LEU A 414 4.74 -23.28 -33.25
N ASP A 415 5.89 -23.57 -33.86
CA ASP A 415 6.01 -24.47 -35.04
C ASP A 415 5.66 -25.90 -34.69
N ALA A 416 5.74 -26.28 -33.44
CA ALA A 416 5.32 -27.57 -32.94
C ALA A 416 3.82 -27.69 -32.58
N ARG A 417 3.03 -26.60 -32.80
CA ARG A 417 1.59 -26.59 -32.62
C ARG A 417 0.90 -27.51 -33.63
#